data_7e5a651ba8c75efd8772f14f61f267e2
#
_entry.id   7e5a651ba8c75efd8772f14f61f267e2
#
_cell.length_a   1.000
_cell.length_b   1.000
_cell.length_c   1.000
_cell.angle_alpha   90.00
_cell.angle_beta   90.00
_cell.angle_gamma   90.00
#
_symmetry.space_group_name_H-M   'P 1'
#
loop_
_entity.id
_entity.type
_entity.pdbx_description
1 polymer ?
#
loop_
_entity_poly.entity_id
_entity_poly.type
_entity_poly.pdbx_seq_one_letter_code
_entity_poly.pdbx_strand_id
1 'polypeptide(L)'
;METNMGIIVLNPNVNSYSSVDSSGQSTLVPLPFNETPENHLLYVWDHIISRTSARNLVILAYGQGGSHAKSFLQLREQALLPKLRAMALVASTHRLNSELSFGLSETESKTTRAFLEKHTINWMSSTVEVGQRVFVRVMWKDDA
;
A
#
# COMPACT_ATOMS: atom_id res chain seq x y z
N MET A 1 -1.10 5.25 -30.81
CA MET A 1 0.06 5.08 -29.89
C MET A 1 -0.24 3.88 -29.04
N GLU A 2 0.47 2.79 -29.23
CA GLU A 2 0.40 1.66 -28.30
C GLU A 2 1.12 2.08 -27.00
N THR A 3 0.39 2.17 -25.92
CA THR A 3 0.97 2.38 -24.60
C THR A 3 1.51 1.04 -24.11
N ASN A 4 2.82 0.89 -24.11
CA ASN A 4 3.51 -0.29 -23.56
C ASN A 4 3.41 -0.24 -22.03
N MET A 5 2.24 -0.62 -21.48
CA MET A 5 1.97 -0.62 -20.05
C MET A 5 1.76 -2.05 -19.56
N GLY A 6 2.59 -2.46 -18.60
CA GLY A 6 2.38 -3.70 -17.86
C GLY A 6 1.53 -3.46 -16.61
N ILE A 7 0.73 -4.44 -16.22
CA ILE A 7 -0.09 -4.40 -15.00
C ILE A 7 0.30 -5.59 -14.14
N ILE A 8 0.53 -5.32 -12.85
CA ILE A 8 0.72 -6.34 -11.81
C ILE A 8 -0.41 -6.16 -10.80
N VAL A 9 -1.23 -7.19 -10.62
CA VAL A 9 -2.28 -7.23 -9.60
C VAL A 9 -1.76 -7.98 -8.39
N LEU A 10 -1.80 -7.34 -7.22
CA LEU A 10 -1.34 -7.90 -5.95
C LEU A 10 -2.54 -8.27 -5.09
N ASN A 11 -2.44 -9.40 -4.39
CA ASN A 11 -3.39 -9.78 -3.34
C ASN A 11 -2.64 -9.99 -2.02
N PRO A 12 -2.32 -8.92 -1.29
CA PRO A 12 -1.53 -8.99 -0.07
C PRO A 12 -2.25 -9.68 1.10
N ASN A 13 -3.54 -9.99 0.94
CA ASN A 13 -4.33 -10.65 1.99
C ASN A 13 -4.29 -12.19 1.90
N VAL A 14 -3.68 -12.76 0.86
CA VAL A 14 -3.48 -14.22 0.75
C VAL A 14 -2.08 -14.55 1.24
N ASN A 15 -1.98 -14.89 2.53
CA ASN A 15 -0.70 -15.11 3.21
C ASN A 15 -0.48 -16.55 3.65
N SER A 16 -1.44 -17.44 3.37
CA SER A 16 -1.39 -18.86 3.71
C SER A 16 -2.17 -19.69 2.70
N TYR A 17 -1.89 -20.98 2.70
CA TYR A 17 -2.67 -21.98 1.96
C TYR A 17 -3.09 -23.11 2.89
N SER A 18 -4.17 -23.80 2.51
CA SER A 18 -4.64 -24.98 3.25
C SER A 18 -3.87 -26.22 2.76
N SER A 19 -3.24 -26.91 3.69
CA SER A 19 -2.60 -28.21 3.46
C SER A 19 -3.39 -29.29 4.20
N VAL A 20 -3.65 -30.42 3.51
CA VAL A 20 -4.33 -31.56 4.10
C VAL A 20 -3.32 -32.69 4.29
N ASP A 21 -3.21 -33.19 5.51
CA ASP A 21 -2.32 -34.30 5.84
C ASP A 21 -2.91 -35.66 5.43
N SER A 22 -2.15 -36.73 5.65
CA SER A 22 -2.56 -38.10 5.33
C SER A 22 -3.75 -38.60 6.17
N SER A 23 -4.07 -37.93 7.29
CA SER A 23 -5.24 -38.22 8.12
C SER A 23 -6.51 -37.46 7.70
N GLY A 24 -6.40 -36.57 6.67
CA GLY A 24 -7.48 -35.72 6.23
C GLY A 24 -7.65 -34.44 7.04
N GLN A 25 -6.72 -34.13 7.96
CA GLN A 25 -6.75 -32.90 8.75
C GLN A 25 -6.20 -31.74 7.94
N SER A 26 -6.97 -30.64 7.90
CA SER A 26 -6.56 -29.41 7.23
C SER A 26 -5.84 -28.46 8.17
N THR A 27 -4.67 -27.99 7.77
CA THR A 27 -3.88 -26.97 8.48
C THR A 27 -3.57 -25.80 7.55
N LEU A 28 -3.55 -24.59 8.13
CA LEU A 28 -3.11 -23.39 7.39
C LEU A 28 -1.58 -23.28 7.50
N VAL A 29 -0.94 -23.26 6.34
CA VAL A 29 0.51 -23.12 6.23
C VAL A 29 0.82 -21.72 5.69
N PRO A 30 1.61 -20.89 6.39
CA PRO A 30 2.01 -19.57 5.89
C PRO A 30 2.78 -19.69 4.58
N LEU A 31 2.53 -18.75 3.65
CA LEU A 31 3.31 -18.63 2.44
C LEU A 31 4.68 -18.01 2.78
N PRO A 32 5.81 -18.72 2.51
CA PRO A 32 7.13 -18.20 2.81
C PRO A 32 7.36 -16.83 2.16
N PHE A 33 7.92 -15.89 2.92
CA PHE A 33 8.18 -14.50 2.54
C PHE A 33 6.93 -13.66 2.21
N ASN A 34 5.73 -14.22 2.43
CA ASN A 34 4.45 -13.53 2.20
C ASN A 34 3.53 -13.69 3.41
N GLU A 35 4.07 -13.87 4.60
CA GLU A 35 3.32 -14.13 5.84
C GLU A 35 2.47 -12.92 6.25
N THR A 36 2.83 -11.72 5.80
CA THR A 36 2.09 -10.49 6.03
C THR A 36 1.86 -9.73 4.71
N PRO A 37 0.87 -8.83 4.66
CA PRO A 37 0.68 -7.93 3.50
C PRO A 37 1.93 -7.15 3.13
N GLU A 38 2.67 -6.68 4.12
CA GLU A 38 3.91 -5.93 3.91
C GLU A 38 5.01 -6.81 3.30
N ASN A 39 5.19 -8.02 3.84
CA ASN A 39 6.15 -8.99 3.29
C ASN A 39 5.82 -9.32 1.84
N HIS A 40 4.52 -9.49 1.51
CA HIS A 40 4.09 -9.70 0.14
C HIS A 40 4.51 -8.56 -0.79
N LEU A 41 4.27 -7.30 -0.40
CA LEU A 41 4.65 -6.13 -1.20
C LEU A 41 6.17 -6.03 -1.35
N LEU A 42 6.93 -6.26 -0.27
CA LEU A 42 8.39 -6.25 -0.30
C LEU A 42 8.94 -7.36 -1.20
N TYR A 43 8.38 -8.58 -1.08
CA TYR A 43 8.79 -9.71 -1.93
C TYR A 43 8.56 -9.41 -3.42
N VAL A 44 7.38 -8.93 -3.78
CA VAL A 44 7.07 -8.60 -5.19
C VAL A 44 7.96 -7.47 -5.69
N TRP A 45 8.24 -6.48 -4.86
CA TRP A 45 9.18 -5.42 -5.22
C TRP A 45 10.58 -5.97 -5.47
N ASP A 46 11.14 -6.66 -4.49
CA ASP A 46 12.54 -7.08 -4.50
C ASP A 46 12.82 -8.13 -5.60
N HIS A 47 11.84 -8.98 -5.90
CA HIS A 47 12.03 -10.09 -6.85
C HIS A 47 11.43 -9.86 -8.24
N ILE A 48 10.46 -8.96 -8.39
CA ILE A 48 9.75 -8.76 -9.65
C ILE A 48 9.89 -7.30 -10.13
N ILE A 49 9.30 -6.34 -9.42
CA ILE A 49 9.15 -4.97 -9.92
C ILE A 49 10.50 -4.26 -10.07
N SER A 50 11.40 -4.40 -9.11
CA SER A 50 12.72 -3.76 -9.16
C SER A 50 13.56 -4.20 -10.36
N ARG A 51 13.30 -5.42 -10.86
CA ARG A 51 14.00 -6.03 -11.98
C ARG A 51 13.39 -5.75 -13.34
N THR A 52 12.25 -5.06 -13.38
CA THR A 52 11.62 -4.68 -14.66
C THR A 52 12.35 -3.50 -15.28
N SER A 53 12.22 -3.36 -16.59
CA SER A 53 12.69 -2.20 -17.36
C SER A 53 11.78 -0.98 -17.21
N ALA A 54 10.70 -1.08 -16.42
CA ALA A 54 9.76 0.01 -16.20
C ALA A 54 10.46 1.21 -15.54
N ARG A 55 10.36 2.36 -16.21
CA ARG A 55 10.92 3.63 -15.73
C ARG A 55 9.91 4.43 -14.90
N ASN A 56 8.64 4.19 -15.12
CA ASN A 56 7.54 4.88 -14.47
C ASN A 56 6.61 3.86 -13.85
N LEU A 57 6.25 4.09 -12.60
CA LEU A 57 5.32 3.27 -11.83
C LEU A 57 4.14 4.14 -11.39
N VAL A 58 2.96 3.55 -11.38
CA VAL A 58 1.77 4.09 -10.75
C VAL A 58 1.21 3.02 -9.82
N ILE A 59 0.82 3.39 -8.63
CA ILE A 59 0.17 2.50 -7.68
C ILE A 59 -1.32 2.85 -7.64
N LEU A 60 -2.17 1.84 -7.84
CA LEU A 60 -3.60 1.90 -7.57
C LEU A 60 -3.90 1.01 -6.38
N ALA A 61 -4.49 1.56 -5.32
CA ALA A 61 -4.78 0.81 -4.11
C ALA A 61 -6.19 1.08 -3.60
N TYR A 62 -6.85 0.03 -3.07
CA TYR A 62 -8.21 0.08 -2.55
C TYR A 62 -8.25 -0.26 -1.05
N GLY A 63 -9.04 0.47 -0.27
CA GLY A 63 -9.27 0.21 1.14
C GLY A 63 -7.97 0.17 1.94
N GLN A 64 -7.73 -0.92 2.67
CA GLN A 64 -6.49 -1.12 3.43
C GLN A 64 -5.23 -1.18 2.55
N GLY A 65 -5.38 -1.52 1.27
CA GLY A 65 -4.28 -1.49 0.31
C GLY A 65 -3.61 -0.12 0.22
N GLY A 66 -4.32 0.96 0.49
CA GLY A 66 -3.73 2.30 0.56
C GLY A 66 -2.79 2.48 1.76
N SER A 67 -3.12 1.90 2.92
CA SER A 67 -2.24 1.90 4.09
C SER A 67 -0.98 1.07 3.82
N HIS A 68 -1.13 -0.12 3.21
CA HIS A 68 0.00 -0.95 2.82
C HIS A 68 0.88 -0.28 1.76
N ALA A 69 0.28 0.42 0.78
CA ALA A 69 1.01 1.18 -0.23
C ALA A 69 1.82 2.32 0.38
N LYS A 70 1.27 3.01 1.40
CA LYS A 70 2.00 4.03 2.16
C LYS A 70 3.17 3.43 2.92
N SER A 71 2.96 2.34 3.67
CA SER A 71 4.02 1.64 4.41
C SER A 71 5.12 1.16 3.46
N PHE A 72 4.74 0.60 2.32
CA PHE A 72 5.68 0.19 1.29
C PHE A 72 6.51 1.36 0.76
N LEU A 73 5.88 2.51 0.48
CA LEU A 73 6.59 3.71 0.06
C LEU A 73 7.63 4.14 1.10
N GLN A 74 7.31 4.11 2.38
CA GLN A 74 8.23 4.44 3.46
C GLN A 74 9.41 3.46 3.55
N LEU A 75 9.13 2.16 3.45
CA LEU A 75 10.15 1.11 3.54
C LEU A 75 11.09 1.05 2.32
N ARG A 76 10.68 1.55 1.17
CA ARG A 76 11.46 1.53 -0.08
C ARG A 76 11.58 2.92 -0.71
N GLU A 77 11.51 3.98 0.10
CA GLU A 77 11.49 5.37 -0.35
C GLU A 77 12.58 5.66 -1.39
N GLN A 78 13.82 5.39 -1.06
CA GLN A 78 14.96 5.70 -1.93
C GLN A 78 14.93 4.96 -3.28
N ALA A 79 14.40 3.73 -3.29
CA ALA A 79 14.34 2.92 -4.50
C ALA A 79 13.06 3.15 -5.31
N LEU A 80 11.95 3.45 -4.63
CA LEU A 80 10.64 3.57 -5.24
C LEU A 80 10.36 4.97 -5.79
N LEU A 81 10.64 6.04 -5.02
CA LEU A 81 10.32 7.41 -5.40
C LEU A 81 10.89 7.84 -6.77
N PRO A 82 12.11 7.48 -7.16
CA PRO A 82 12.62 7.85 -8.48
C PRO A 82 11.78 7.32 -9.65
N LYS A 83 11.08 6.22 -9.44
CA LYS A 83 10.22 5.56 -10.45
C LYS A 83 8.74 5.88 -10.26
N LEU A 84 8.29 6.17 -9.05
CA LEU A 84 6.88 6.37 -8.73
C LEU A 84 6.41 7.75 -9.23
N ARG A 85 5.36 7.76 -10.04
CA ARG A 85 4.80 8.99 -10.63
C ARG A 85 3.54 9.45 -9.95
N ALA A 86 2.69 8.51 -9.53
CA ALA A 86 1.45 8.82 -8.86
C ALA A 86 0.96 7.65 -8.01
N MET A 87 0.13 7.95 -7.02
CA MET A 87 -0.69 6.98 -6.30
C MET A 87 -2.15 7.36 -6.43
N ALA A 88 -2.96 6.40 -6.85
CA ALA A 88 -4.40 6.50 -6.91
C ALA A 88 -4.99 5.60 -5.83
N LEU A 89 -5.64 6.19 -4.84
CA LEU A 89 -6.20 5.49 -3.71
C LEU A 89 -7.72 5.58 -3.77
N VAL A 90 -8.39 4.48 -3.45
CA VAL A 90 -9.85 4.41 -3.44
C VAL A 90 -10.30 3.91 -2.08
N ALA A 91 -11.12 4.70 -1.40
CA ALA A 91 -11.61 4.40 -0.04
C ALA A 91 -10.50 4.03 0.94
N SER A 92 -9.31 4.60 0.77
CA SER A 92 -8.16 4.31 1.63
C SER A 92 -8.31 4.96 2.99
N THR A 93 -8.01 4.20 4.04
CA THR A 93 -8.03 4.65 5.43
C THR A 93 -6.66 5.09 5.95
N HIS A 94 -5.66 5.23 5.05
CA HIS A 94 -4.33 5.67 5.45
C HIS A 94 -4.37 7.05 6.12
N ARG A 95 -3.49 7.25 7.09
CA ARG A 95 -3.32 8.55 7.78
C ARG A 95 -1.94 9.11 7.46
N LEU A 96 -1.84 10.43 7.27
CA LEU A 96 -0.56 11.08 6.97
C LEU A 96 0.39 11.09 8.18
N ASN A 97 -0.11 11.02 9.40
CA ASN A 97 0.69 11.10 10.63
C ASN A 97 0.46 9.91 11.57
N SER A 98 -0.06 8.79 11.08
CA SER A 98 -0.26 7.64 11.96
C SER A 98 1.08 6.97 12.23
N GLU A 99 1.39 6.78 13.50
CA GLU A 99 2.34 5.79 13.93
C GLU A 99 1.96 4.47 13.28
N LEU A 100 2.90 3.88 12.56
CA LEU A 100 2.69 2.58 11.96
C LEU A 100 2.48 1.57 13.09
N SER A 101 1.39 0.84 13.03
CA SER A 101 1.02 -0.20 14.02
C SER A 101 2.02 -1.37 14.09
N PHE A 102 3.17 -1.29 13.47
CA PHE A 102 4.16 -2.35 13.30
C PHE A 102 5.49 -2.10 14.03
N GLY A 103 5.48 -1.29 15.10
CA GLY A 103 6.67 -1.15 15.95
C GLY A 103 7.82 -0.35 15.32
N LEU A 104 7.61 0.21 14.14
CA LEU A 104 8.51 1.19 13.54
C LEU A 104 7.97 2.58 13.89
N SER A 105 8.50 3.15 14.95
CA SER A 105 8.37 4.57 15.27
C SER A 105 9.18 5.36 14.23
N GLU A 106 8.72 5.40 12.99
CA GLU A 106 9.35 6.21 11.97
C GLU A 106 8.48 7.42 11.70
N THR A 107 9.01 8.56 12.08
CA THR A 107 8.55 9.85 11.61
C THR A 107 8.56 9.81 10.09
N GLU A 108 7.40 9.98 9.48
CA GLU A 108 7.25 10.05 8.02
C GLU A 108 8.27 11.04 7.45
N SER A 109 9.07 10.58 6.47
CA SER A 109 10.08 11.46 5.88
C SER A 109 9.41 12.65 5.18
N LYS A 110 10.08 13.80 5.18
CA LYS A 110 9.61 14.99 4.47
C LYS A 110 9.37 14.71 2.98
N THR A 111 10.16 13.82 2.40
CA THR A 111 10.07 13.45 0.98
C THR A 111 8.85 12.60 0.71
N THR A 112 8.62 11.56 1.49
CA THR A 112 7.39 10.74 1.40
C THR A 112 6.14 11.59 1.60
N ARG A 113 6.14 12.47 2.59
CA ARG A 113 5.01 13.37 2.84
C ARG A 113 4.75 14.30 1.66
N ALA A 114 5.78 14.93 1.12
CA ALA A 114 5.65 15.80 -0.05
C ALA A 114 5.12 15.05 -1.29
N PHE A 115 5.54 13.79 -1.45
CA PHE A 115 5.00 12.95 -2.52
C PHE A 115 3.51 12.65 -2.31
N LEU A 116 3.11 12.25 -1.10
CA LEU A 116 1.72 11.94 -0.78
C LEU A 116 0.81 13.18 -0.97
N GLU A 117 1.29 14.37 -0.60
CA GLU A 117 0.54 15.62 -0.77
C GLU A 117 0.38 16.05 -2.24
N LYS A 118 1.38 15.80 -3.08
CA LYS A 118 1.44 16.34 -4.45
C LYS A 118 1.06 15.34 -5.55
N HIS A 119 1.33 14.06 -5.32
CA HIS A 119 1.23 13.01 -6.33
C HIS A 119 0.27 11.87 -5.95
N THR A 120 -0.56 12.10 -4.93
CA THR A 120 -1.53 11.10 -4.49
C THR A 120 -2.94 11.69 -4.47
N ILE A 121 -3.90 10.94 -4.98
CA ILE A 121 -5.33 11.24 -4.90
C ILE A 121 -6.01 10.08 -4.18
N ASN A 122 -6.87 10.39 -3.21
CA ASN A 122 -7.72 9.40 -2.54
C ASN A 122 -9.20 9.73 -2.80
N TRP A 123 -9.87 8.88 -3.53
CA TRP A 123 -11.32 8.96 -3.73
C TRP A 123 -12.04 8.30 -2.57
N MET A 124 -12.87 9.06 -1.88
CA MET A 124 -13.62 8.60 -0.72
C MET A 124 -15.12 8.77 -0.95
N SER A 125 -15.92 7.85 -0.44
CA SER A 125 -17.36 8.04 -0.35
C SER A 125 -17.66 9.16 0.65
N SER A 126 -18.45 10.15 0.26
CA SER A 126 -18.79 11.32 1.07
C SER A 126 -20.17 11.86 0.66
N THR A 127 -20.76 12.67 1.53
CA THR A 127 -21.96 13.47 1.25
C THR A 127 -21.64 14.77 0.50
N VAL A 128 -20.37 15.07 0.32
CA VAL A 128 -19.90 16.24 -0.45
C VAL A 128 -20.04 15.96 -1.93
N GLU A 129 -20.31 16.98 -2.73
CA GLU A 129 -20.43 16.84 -4.19
C GLU A 129 -19.20 16.21 -4.82
N VAL A 130 -19.41 15.45 -5.90
CA VAL A 130 -18.33 14.78 -6.63
C VAL A 130 -17.32 15.81 -7.16
N GLY A 131 -16.04 15.53 -6.90
CA GLY A 131 -14.94 16.40 -7.30
C GLY A 131 -14.53 17.44 -6.26
N GLN A 132 -15.28 17.59 -5.19
CA GLN A 132 -14.92 18.45 -4.06
C GLN A 132 -13.93 17.75 -3.13
N ARG A 133 -13.07 18.54 -2.48
CA ARG A 133 -12.14 18.00 -1.48
C ARG A 133 -12.89 17.62 -0.20
N VAL A 134 -12.68 16.40 0.24
CA VAL A 134 -13.18 15.91 1.53
C VAL A 134 -12.11 16.13 2.59
N PHE A 135 -12.42 16.98 3.58
CA PHE A 135 -11.55 17.15 4.75
C PHE A 135 -11.98 16.17 5.83
N VAL A 136 -11.15 15.16 6.09
CA VAL A 136 -11.39 14.24 7.20
C VAL A 136 -10.85 14.86 8.46
N ARG A 137 -11.73 15.35 9.33
CA ARG A 137 -11.37 15.82 10.68
C ARG A 137 -11.10 14.58 11.54
N VAL A 138 -9.85 14.33 11.87
CA VAL A 138 -9.50 13.33 12.87
C VAL A 138 -9.83 13.95 14.24
N MET A 139 -10.92 13.51 14.86
CA MET A 139 -11.20 13.86 16.26
C MET A 139 -10.23 13.06 17.14
N TRP A 140 -9.30 13.74 17.76
CA TRP A 140 -8.49 13.17 18.83
C TRP A 140 -9.38 13.02 20.07
N LYS A 141 -9.21 11.92 20.77
CA LYS A 141 -10.02 11.55 21.94
C LYS A 141 -9.60 12.28 23.23
N ASP A 142 -8.92 13.41 23.11
CA ASP A 142 -8.31 14.13 24.24
C ASP A 142 -9.10 15.38 24.69
N ASP A 143 -10.34 15.55 24.20
CA ASP A 143 -11.24 16.62 24.65
C ASP A 143 -12.36 16.03 25.55
N ALA A 144 -11.96 15.40 26.69
CA ALA A 144 -12.89 15.06 27.77
C ALA A 144 -12.27 15.38 29.11
#